data_5bf407893645564efc42eb4a5368ddd7
#
_entry.id   5bf407893645564efc42eb4a5368ddd7
#
_cell.length_a   1.000
_cell.length_b   1.000
_cell.length_c   1.000
_cell.angle_alpha   90.00
_cell.angle_beta   90.00
_cell.angle_gamma   90.00
#
_symmetry.space_group_name_H-M   'P 1'
#
loop_
_entity.id
_entity.type
_entity.pdbx_description
1 polymer ?
#
loop_
_entity_poly.entity_id
_entity_poly.type
_entity_poly.pdbx_seq_one_letter_code
_entity_poly.pdbx_strand_id
1 'polypeptide(L)' 'MDKKLWNIKRVYECSDVVVVNDLLKADWRILAIYIKECRPVYCLGKME' A
#
# COMPACT_ATOMS: atom_id res chain seq x y z
N MET A 1 13.58 17.83 -0.87
CA MET A 1 12.68 16.89 -1.54
C MET A 1 12.79 15.51 -0.91
N ASP A 2 11.68 14.89 -0.70
CA ASP A 2 11.66 13.60 -0.01
C ASP A 2 11.99 12.48 -0.98
N LYS A 3 13.16 11.90 -0.84
CA LYS A 3 13.60 10.85 -1.74
C LYS A 3 12.85 9.54 -1.57
N LYS A 4 12.18 9.37 -0.43
CA LYS A 4 11.45 8.14 -0.20
C LYS A 4 10.32 7.94 -1.20
N LEU A 5 9.66 9.02 -1.59
CA LEU A 5 8.59 8.94 -2.57
C LEU A 5 9.09 8.55 -3.95
N TRP A 6 10.34 8.89 -4.24
CA TRP A 6 10.92 8.59 -5.55
C TRP A 6 11.31 7.14 -5.69
N ASN A 7 11.43 6.42 -4.58
CA ASN A 7 11.83 5.02 -4.61
C ASN A 7 10.66 4.07 -4.73
N ILE A 8 9.45 4.60 -4.70
CA ILE A 8 8.26 3.76 -4.84
C ILE A 8 8.02 3.49 -6.30
N LYS A 9 8.14 2.23 -6.69
CA LYS A 9 8.00 1.83 -8.09
C LYS A 9 6.61 1.35 -8.42
N ARG A 10 5.89 0.83 -7.46
CA ARG A 10 4.56 0.29 -7.67
C ARG A 10 3.64 0.72 -6.55
N VAL A 11 2.40 0.98 -6.91
CA VAL A 11 1.39 1.34 -5.92
C VAL A 11 0.17 0.47 -6.19
N TYR A 12 -0.43 -0.03 -5.12
CA TYR A 12 -1.59 -0.87 -5.22
C TYR A 12 -2.57 -0.52 -4.11
N GLU A 13 -3.84 -0.47 -4.45
CA GLU A 13 -4.89 -0.20 -3.48
C GLU A 13 -5.80 -1.40 -3.38
N CYS A 14 -6.15 -1.76 -2.15
CA CYS A 14 -7.04 -2.88 -1.97
C CYS A 14 -7.73 -2.76 -0.62
N SER A 15 -8.91 -3.37 -0.52
CA SER A 15 -9.66 -3.37 0.74
C SER A 15 -9.73 -4.74 1.38
N ASP A 16 -9.01 -5.72 0.85
CA ASP A 16 -9.01 -7.07 1.35
C ASP A 16 -7.78 -7.29 2.23
N VAL A 17 -8.01 -7.53 3.53
CA VAL A 17 -6.93 -7.71 4.49
C VAL A 17 -6.05 -8.90 4.13
N VAL A 18 -6.63 -9.96 3.58
CA VAL A 18 -5.85 -11.14 3.20
C VAL A 18 -4.83 -10.75 2.13
N VAL A 19 -5.27 -9.99 1.13
CA VAL A 19 -4.37 -9.54 0.06
C VAL A 19 -3.32 -8.59 0.64
N VAL A 20 -3.73 -7.69 1.53
CA VAL A 20 -2.80 -6.77 2.17
C VAL A 20 -1.71 -7.53 2.91
N ASN A 21 -2.09 -8.55 3.67
CA ASN A 21 -1.10 -9.34 4.39
C ASN A 21 -0.13 -10.03 3.45
N ASP A 22 -0.62 -10.55 2.34
CA ASP A 22 0.25 -11.19 1.36
C ASP A 22 1.23 -10.19 0.76
N LEU A 23 0.77 -8.98 0.48
CA LEU A 23 1.64 -7.94 -0.06
C LEU A 23 2.70 -7.53 0.95
N LEU A 24 2.32 -7.43 2.22
CA LEU A 24 3.29 -7.09 3.25
C LEU A 24 4.38 -8.14 3.36
N LYS A 25 4.04 -9.41 3.14
CA LYS A 25 5.05 -10.47 3.13
C LYS A 25 5.98 -10.37 1.93
N ALA A 26 5.53 -9.70 0.86
CA ALA A 26 6.32 -9.53 -0.36
C ALA A 26 7.02 -8.18 -0.40
N ASP A 27 7.31 -7.60 0.76
CA ASP A 27 8.04 -6.33 0.90
C ASP A 27 7.26 -5.11 0.47
N TRP A 28 5.95 -5.22 0.33
CA TRP A 28 5.12 -4.04 0.14
C TRP A 28 4.94 -3.34 1.48
N ARG A 29 4.72 -2.05 1.44
CA ARG A 29 4.53 -1.26 2.64
C ARG A 29 3.24 -0.47 2.56
N ILE A 30 2.60 -0.29 3.71
CA ILE A 30 1.39 0.52 3.77
C ILE A 30 1.79 1.98 3.72
N LEU A 31 1.26 2.69 2.74
CA LEU A 31 1.50 4.12 2.58
C LEU A 31 0.39 4.93 3.23
N ALA A 32 -0.84 4.47 3.12
CA ALA A 32 -1.98 5.17 3.67
C ALA A 32 -3.14 4.21 3.82
N ILE A 33 -4.05 4.56 4.71
CA ILE A 33 -5.29 3.84 4.91
C ILE A 33 -6.39 4.89 4.96
N TYR A 34 -7.45 4.69 4.18
CA TYR A 34 -8.56 5.61 4.19
C TYR A 34 -9.87 4.87 4.02
N ILE A 35 -10.96 5.56 4.30
CA ILE A 35 -12.29 4.97 4.19
C ILE A 35 -12.94 5.45 2.90
N LYS A 36 -13.44 4.52 2.12
CA LYS A 36 -14.15 4.82 0.89
C LYS A 36 -15.40 3.96 0.85
N GLU A 37 -16.55 4.61 0.72
CA GLU A 37 -17.85 3.91 0.68
C GLU A 37 -17.99 2.92 1.84
N CYS A 38 -17.66 3.40 3.03
CA CYS A 38 -17.77 2.63 4.27
C CYS A 38 -16.84 1.42 4.31
N ARG A 39 -15.79 1.42 3.51
CA ARG A 39 -14.81 0.34 3.50
C ARG A 39 -13.42 0.89 3.70
N PRO A 40 -12.59 0.21 4.50
CA PRO A 40 -11.20 0.61 4.60
C PRO A 40 -10.46 0.25 3.32
N VAL A 41 -9.70 1.21 2.81
CA VAL A 41 -8.87 0.98 1.63
C VAL A 41 -7.42 1.16 2.07
N TYR A 42 -6.62 0.17 1.76
CA TYR A 42 -5.19 0.17 2.08
C TYR A 42 -4.40 0.50 0.83
N CYS A 43 -3.61 1.55 0.92
CA CYS A 43 -2.74 1.94 -0.18
C CYS A 43 -1.33 1.45 0.14
N LEU A 44 -0.81 0.58 -0.71
CA LEU A 44 0.51 -0.01 -0.49
C LEU A 44 1.44 0.39 -1.61
N GLY A 45 2.71 0.44 -1.28
CA GLY A 45 3.73 0.72 -2.26
C GLY A 45 4.88 -0.24 -2.12
N LYS A 46 5.51 -0.56 -3.24
CA LYS A 46 6.70 -1.39 -3.24
C LYS A 46 7.88 -0.57 -3.71
N MET A 47 8.93 -0.61 -2.94
CA MET A 47 10.18 0.05 -3.28
C MET A 47 11.15 -0.99 -3.84
N GLU A 48 11.80 -0.62 -4.89
CA GLU A 48 12.76 -1.51 -5.53
C GLU A 48 14.10 -0.85 -5.66
#